data_e88b61a503821996c6fa4ea70f62ca5c
#
_entry.id   e88b61a503821996c6fa4ea70f62ca5c
#
_cell.length_a   1.000
_cell.length_b   1.000
_cell.length_c   1.000
_cell.angle_alpha   90.00
_cell.angle_beta   90.00
_cell.angle_gamma   90.00
#
_symmetry.space_group_name_H-M   'P 1'
#
loop_
_entity.id
_entity.type
_entity.pdbx_description
1 polymer ?
#
loop_
_entity_poly.entity_id
_entity_poly.type
_entity_poly.pdbx_seq_one_letter_code
_entity_poly.pdbx_strand_id
1 'polypeptide(L)'
;MPPDGQQLNWLSQIGVFFTPYAWAGHILIAAAMQALIAGGLTLARVRQAWWLGAAVCIGYAWSREKTEFEFALKYAAHAPSLGPYWYRGYLPLEWDVASQWQFYAPAIAVIVIAWAAERRHVKS
;
A
#
# COMPACT_ATOMS: atom_id res chain seq x y z
N MET A 1 9.69 16.00 28.22
CA MET A 1 8.23 15.92 28.28
C MET A 1 7.65 16.69 27.12
N PRO A 2 6.90 16.06 26.24
CA PRO A 2 6.30 16.81 25.16
C PRO A 2 5.35 17.84 25.78
N PRO A 3 5.41 19.10 25.31
CA PRO A 3 4.49 20.10 25.80
C PRO A 3 3.06 19.69 25.45
N ASP A 4 2.14 20.04 26.34
CA ASP A 4 0.70 19.98 26.10
C ASP A 4 0.09 18.60 25.91
N GLY A 5 0.52 17.65 26.74
CA GLY A 5 -0.17 16.39 26.84
C GLY A 5 -0.19 15.57 25.55
N GLN A 6 0.83 15.67 24.74
CA GLN A 6 1.01 14.72 23.67
C GLN A 6 1.19 13.32 24.28
N GLN A 7 0.09 12.79 24.74
CA GLN A 7 0.04 11.39 25.04
C GLN A 7 0.12 10.66 23.71
N LEU A 8 1.28 10.08 23.45
CA LEU A 8 1.40 9.10 22.37
C LEU A 8 0.41 8.00 22.72
N ASN A 9 -0.73 7.99 22.03
CA ASN A 9 -1.66 6.90 22.16
C ASN A 9 -1.03 5.64 21.56
N TRP A 10 -1.63 4.49 21.83
CA TRP A 10 -1.10 3.22 21.36
C TRP A 10 -0.94 3.15 19.83
N LEU A 11 -1.79 3.86 19.07
CA LEU A 11 -1.68 3.93 17.61
C LEU A 11 -0.42 4.66 17.19
N SER A 12 -0.07 5.76 17.88
CA SER A 12 1.17 6.49 17.63
C SER A 12 2.40 5.64 17.94
N GLN A 13 2.34 4.85 19.02
CA GLN A 13 3.42 3.95 19.38
C GLN A 13 3.64 2.86 18.32
N ILE A 14 2.57 2.31 17.78
CA ILE A 14 2.64 1.35 16.67
C ILE A 14 3.26 2.04 15.45
N GLY A 15 2.85 3.25 15.11
CA GLY A 15 3.42 4.01 14.01
C GLY A 15 4.92 4.23 14.17
N VAL A 16 5.36 4.61 15.37
CA VAL A 16 6.79 4.81 15.66
C VAL A 16 7.56 3.48 15.53
N PHE A 17 6.99 2.38 16.01
CA PHE A 17 7.60 1.06 15.88
C PHE A 17 7.81 0.66 14.44
N PHE A 18 6.82 0.91 13.57
CA PHE A 18 6.88 0.54 12.16
C PHE A 18 7.64 1.55 11.30
N THR A 19 8.04 2.72 11.81
CA THR A 19 8.70 3.74 11.00
C THR A 19 9.98 3.22 10.32
N PRO A 20 10.90 2.51 11.00
CA PRO A 20 12.09 1.96 10.32
C PRO A 20 11.77 0.81 9.36
N TYR A 21 10.61 0.19 9.53
CA TYR A 21 10.18 -0.98 8.77
C TYR A 21 8.84 -0.73 8.06
N ALA A 22 8.64 0.50 7.59
CA ALA A 22 7.40 0.89 6.93
C ALA A 22 7.02 -0.06 5.79
N TRP A 23 8.02 -0.52 5.01
CA TRP A 23 7.80 -1.49 3.93
C TRP A 23 7.20 -2.81 4.47
N ALA A 24 7.65 -3.27 5.64
CA ALA A 24 7.13 -4.49 6.25
C ALA A 24 5.68 -4.32 6.71
N GLY A 25 5.35 -3.17 7.30
CA GLY A 25 3.97 -2.84 7.65
C GLY A 25 3.05 -2.82 6.44
N HIS A 26 3.50 -2.25 5.35
CA HIS A 26 2.75 -2.24 4.08
C HIS A 26 2.54 -3.64 3.51
N ILE A 27 3.53 -4.53 3.62
CA ILE A 27 3.40 -5.92 3.22
C ILE A 27 2.30 -6.61 4.03
N LEU A 28 2.31 -6.45 5.36
CA LEU A 28 1.32 -7.07 6.24
C LEU A 28 -0.09 -6.59 5.92
N ILE A 29 -0.27 -5.29 5.72
CA ILE A 29 -1.57 -4.71 5.38
C ILE A 29 -2.04 -5.23 4.02
N ALA A 30 -1.16 -5.24 3.02
CA ALA A 30 -1.50 -5.73 1.69
C ALA A 30 -1.86 -7.22 1.70
N ALA A 31 -1.11 -8.04 2.43
CA ALA A 31 -1.39 -9.47 2.57
C ALA A 31 -2.75 -9.71 3.26
N ALA A 32 -3.06 -8.95 4.31
CA ALA A 32 -4.34 -9.05 5.00
C ALA A 32 -5.50 -8.64 4.09
N MET A 33 -5.37 -7.52 3.37
CA MET A 33 -6.37 -7.07 2.40
C MET A 33 -6.58 -8.11 1.30
N GLN A 34 -5.49 -8.65 0.76
CA GLN A 34 -5.56 -9.67 -0.28
C GLN A 34 -6.29 -10.91 0.22
N ALA A 35 -5.99 -11.38 1.43
CA ALA A 35 -6.63 -12.55 2.01
C ALA A 35 -8.13 -12.33 2.20
N LEU A 36 -8.53 -11.15 2.69
CA LEU A 36 -9.95 -10.82 2.86
C LEU A 36 -10.69 -10.77 1.53
N ILE A 37 -10.13 -10.12 0.53
CA ILE A 37 -10.72 -10.00 -0.80
C ILE A 37 -10.78 -11.38 -1.46
N ALA A 38 -9.67 -12.11 -1.47
CA ALA A 38 -9.61 -13.43 -2.07
C ALA A 38 -10.54 -14.42 -1.37
N GLY A 39 -10.63 -14.35 -0.03
CA GLY A 39 -11.56 -15.17 0.73
C GLY A 39 -13.00 -14.92 0.34
N GLY A 40 -13.43 -13.66 0.27
CA GLY A 40 -14.76 -13.29 -0.16
C GLY A 40 -15.07 -13.74 -1.60
N LEU A 41 -14.14 -13.52 -2.50
CA LEU A 41 -14.29 -13.91 -3.90
C LEU A 41 -14.32 -15.44 -4.05
N THR A 42 -13.55 -16.16 -3.25
CA THR A 42 -13.57 -17.63 -3.25
C THR A 42 -14.92 -18.15 -2.77
N LEU A 43 -15.48 -17.56 -1.72
CA LEU A 43 -16.83 -17.91 -1.26
C LEU A 43 -17.88 -17.64 -2.35
N ALA A 44 -17.68 -16.59 -3.13
CA ALA A 44 -18.53 -16.27 -4.27
C ALA A 44 -18.22 -17.12 -5.52
N ARG A 45 -17.32 -18.08 -5.43
CA ARG A 45 -16.89 -18.97 -6.51
C ARG A 45 -16.28 -18.25 -7.70
N VAL A 46 -15.64 -17.12 -7.44
CA VAL A 46 -14.93 -16.37 -8.49
C VAL A 46 -13.58 -17.04 -8.75
N ARG A 47 -13.29 -17.29 -10.02
CA ARG A 47 -12.00 -17.87 -10.41
C ARG A 47 -10.89 -16.84 -10.27
N GLN A 48 -9.69 -17.33 -9.98
CA GLN A 48 -8.50 -16.48 -9.84
C GLN A 48 -8.66 -15.40 -8.75
N ALA A 49 -9.38 -15.75 -7.68
CA ALA A 49 -9.67 -14.83 -6.59
C ALA A 49 -8.42 -14.17 -6.00
N TRP A 50 -7.34 -14.94 -5.87
CA TRP A 50 -6.09 -14.42 -5.31
C TRP A 50 -5.39 -13.41 -6.23
N TRP A 51 -5.46 -13.62 -7.56
CA TRP A 51 -4.95 -12.66 -8.52
C TRP A 51 -5.76 -11.38 -8.54
N LEU A 52 -7.07 -11.50 -8.42
CA LEU A 52 -7.94 -10.32 -8.33
C LEU A 52 -7.67 -9.55 -7.05
N GLY A 53 -7.48 -10.25 -5.93
CA GLY A 53 -7.07 -9.62 -4.68
C GLY A 53 -5.74 -8.90 -4.79
N ALA A 54 -4.77 -9.52 -5.45
CA ALA A 54 -3.47 -8.88 -5.71
C ALA A 54 -3.62 -7.61 -6.54
N ALA A 55 -4.41 -7.66 -7.60
CA ALA A 55 -4.64 -6.50 -8.46
C ALA A 55 -5.23 -5.31 -7.69
N VAL A 56 -6.21 -5.57 -6.83
CA VAL A 56 -6.80 -4.52 -5.98
C VAL A 56 -5.78 -3.93 -5.02
N CYS A 57 -4.98 -4.78 -4.38
CA CYS A 57 -3.95 -4.32 -3.43
C CYS A 57 -2.87 -3.49 -4.12
N ILE A 58 -2.43 -3.90 -5.31
CA ILE A 58 -1.45 -3.16 -6.10
C ILE A 58 -2.01 -1.81 -6.53
N GLY A 59 -3.24 -1.78 -7.01
CA GLY A 59 -3.91 -0.54 -7.40
C GLY A 59 -4.07 0.43 -6.24
N TYR A 60 -4.44 -0.07 -5.08
CA TYR A 60 -4.55 0.74 -3.87
C TYR A 60 -3.19 1.31 -3.45
N ALA A 61 -2.15 0.49 -3.40
CA ALA A 61 -0.81 0.93 -3.02
C ALA A 61 -0.27 1.99 -4.00
N TRP A 62 -0.47 1.77 -5.29
CA TRP A 62 -0.09 2.72 -6.32
C TRP A 62 -0.82 4.05 -6.17
N SER A 63 -2.12 4.01 -5.97
CA SER A 63 -2.95 5.19 -5.79
C SER A 63 -2.52 6.01 -4.56
N ARG A 64 -2.21 5.32 -3.47
CA ARG A 64 -1.74 5.94 -2.24
C ARG A 64 -0.42 6.68 -2.45
N GLU A 65 0.55 6.04 -3.06
CA GLU A 65 1.87 6.65 -3.29
C GLU A 65 1.77 7.82 -4.29
N LYS A 66 0.96 7.67 -5.31
CA LYS A 66 0.68 8.75 -6.27
C LYS A 66 0.07 9.97 -5.56
N THR A 67 -0.88 9.74 -4.67
CA THR A 67 -1.53 10.81 -3.90
C THR A 67 -0.55 11.49 -2.95
N GLU A 68 0.27 10.73 -2.25
CA GLU A 68 1.31 11.27 -1.36
C GLU A 68 2.32 12.12 -2.15
N PHE A 69 2.73 11.69 -3.31
CA PHE A 69 3.61 12.44 -4.19
C PHE A 69 2.97 13.77 -4.62
N GLU A 70 1.71 13.73 -5.00
CA GLU A 70 0.96 14.93 -5.38
C GLU A 70 0.87 15.94 -4.24
N PHE A 71 0.58 15.49 -3.02
CA PHE A 71 0.58 16.35 -1.85
C PHE A 71 1.96 16.94 -1.58
N ALA A 72 3.01 16.13 -1.70
CA ALA A 72 4.38 16.61 -1.49
C ALA A 72 4.75 17.74 -2.47
N LEU A 73 4.33 17.63 -3.73
CA LEU A 73 4.54 18.68 -4.71
C LEU A 73 3.83 19.98 -4.33
N LYS A 74 2.60 19.88 -3.86
CA LYS A 74 1.81 21.03 -3.43
C LYS A 74 2.47 21.75 -2.25
N TYR A 75 2.95 21.00 -1.26
CA TYR A 75 3.62 21.57 -0.10
C TYR A 75 4.94 22.20 -0.48
N ALA A 76 5.73 21.54 -1.31
CA ALA A 76 7.03 22.06 -1.74
C ALA A 76 6.89 23.39 -2.49
N ALA A 77 5.80 23.58 -3.21
CA ALA A 77 5.54 24.80 -3.98
C ALA A 77 4.94 25.93 -3.14
N HIS A 78 4.60 25.68 -1.88
CA HIS A 78 3.96 26.66 -0.97
C HIS A 78 2.70 27.30 -1.55
N ALA A 79 1.97 26.58 -2.41
CA ALA A 79 0.82 27.14 -3.09
C ALA A 79 -0.42 26.29 -2.82
N PRO A 80 -1.38 26.79 -2.03
CA PRO A 80 -2.60 26.05 -1.70
C PRO A 80 -3.53 25.85 -2.88
N SER A 81 -3.31 26.58 -3.98
CA SER A 81 -4.17 26.53 -5.15
C SER A 81 -3.41 26.26 -6.43
N LEU A 82 -2.25 25.64 -6.35
CA LEU A 82 -1.55 25.27 -7.56
C LEU A 82 -2.38 24.33 -8.39
N GLY A 83 -2.35 24.60 -9.65
CA GLY A 83 -3.01 23.80 -10.64
C GLY A 83 -2.79 22.31 -10.42
N PRO A 84 -3.62 21.50 -11.01
CA PRO A 84 -3.67 20.08 -10.67
C PRO A 84 -2.33 19.39 -10.97
N TYR A 85 -1.74 18.81 -9.95
CA TYR A 85 -0.63 17.89 -10.13
C TYR A 85 -1.13 16.48 -10.39
N TRP A 86 -2.40 16.32 -10.74
CA TRP A 86 -3.02 15.03 -10.95
C TRP A 86 -2.31 14.18 -12.01
N TYR A 87 -1.65 14.83 -12.96
CA TYR A 87 -0.90 14.16 -14.02
C TYR A 87 0.52 13.74 -13.59
N ARG A 88 0.94 14.07 -12.37
CA ARG A 88 2.26 13.73 -11.85
C ARG A 88 2.19 12.55 -10.90
N GLY A 89 3.28 11.82 -10.83
CA GLY A 89 3.39 10.72 -9.86
C GLY A 89 2.73 9.42 -10.29
N TYR A 90 2.32 9.29 -11.54
CA TYR A 90 1.76 8.03 -12.04
C TYR A 90 2.82 6.95 -12.22
N LEU A 91 4.05 7.36 -12.54
CA LEU A 91 5.16 6.42 -12.71
C LEU A 91 5.93 6.31 -11.40
N PRO A 92 6.18 5.08 -10.91
CA PRO A 92 6.95 4.90 -9.67
C PRO A 92 8.34 5.55 -9.73
N LEU A 93 8.92 5.68 -10.90
CA LEU A 93 10.23 6.33 -11.07
C LEU A 93 10.25 7.81 -10.69
N GLU A 94 9.09 8.46 -10.64
CA GLU A 94 8.97 9.84 -10.19
C GLU A 94 9.00 9.97 -8.66
N TRP A 95 8.74 8.87 -7.94
CA TRP A 95 8.70 8.87 -6.48
C TRP A 95 10.10 8.80 -5.90
N ASP A 96 10.24 9.20 -4.63
CA ASP A 96 11.49 8.98 -3.92
C ASP A 96 11.73 7.46 -3.70
N VAL A 97 12.97 7.11 -3.36
CA VAL A 97 13.36 5.70 -3.23
C VAL A 97 12.56 5.00 -2.13
N ALA A 98 12.32 5.69 -1.02
CA ALA A 98 11.54 5.10 0.08
C ALA A 98 10.11 4.79 -0.35
N SER A 99 9.45 5.70 -1.06
CA SER A 99 8.10 5.49 -1.58
C SER A 99 8.05 4.38 -2.62
N GLN A 100 9.06 4.26 -3.47
CA GLN A 100 9.16 3.16 -4.44
C GLN A 100 9.15 1.81 -3.74
N TRP A 101 9.94 1.65 -2.68
CA TRP A 101 9.99 0.38 -1.94
C TRP A 101 8.71 0.12 -1.14
N GLN A 102 8.04 1.16 -0.64
CA GLN A 102 6.74 1.03 0.00
C GLN A 102 5.66 0.54 -0.95
N PHE A 103 5.87 0.70 -2.25
CA PHE A 103 5.01 0.14 -3.28
C PHE A 103 5.49 -1.23 -3.77
N TYR A 104 6.77 -1.34 -4.12
CA TYR A 104 7.31 -2.56 -4.72
C TYR A 104 7.28 -3.75 -3.76
N ALA A 105 7.62 -3.55 -2.50
CA ALA A 105 7.67 -4.65 -1.54
C ALA A 105 6.28 -5.29 -1.34
N PRO A 106 5.20 -4.56 -1.04
CA PRO A 106 3.88 -5.17 -0.96
C PRO A 106 3.38 -5.69 -2.30
N ALA A 107 3.70 -5.05 -3.42
CA ALA A 107 3.29 -5.53 -4.75
C ALA A 107 3.90 -6.90 -5.03
N ILE A 108 5.19 -7.08 -4.79
CA ILE A 108 5.87 -8.36 -4.96
C ILE A 108 5.25 -9.41 -4.02
N ALA A 109 5.00 -9.04 -2.76
CA ALA A 109 4.43 -9.95 -1.78
C ALA A 109 3.07 -10.49 -2.22
N VAL A 110 2.15 -9.62 -2.67
CA VAL A 110 0.81 -10.07 -3.09
C VAL A 110 0.85 -10.90 -4.37
N ILE A 111 1.81 -10.63 -5.27
CA ILE A 111 2.03 -11.45 -6.47
C ILE A 111 2.49 -12.85 -6.08
N VAL A 112 3.47 -12.96 -5.18
CA VAL A 112 3.98 -14.25 -4.71
C VAL A 112 2.88 -15.03 -4.00
N ILE A 113 2.09 -14.38 -3.15
CA ILE A 113 0.97 -15.02 -2.45
C ILE A 113 -0.07 -15.53 -3.45
N ALA A 114 -0.45 -14.72 -4.44
CA ALA A 114 -1.41 -15.14 -5.46
C ALA A 114 -0.91 -16.34 -6.25
N TRP A 115 0.35 -16.29 -6.68
CA TRP A 115 0.97 -17.40 -7.40
C TRP A 115 0.96 -18.69 -6.58
N ALA A 116 1.38 -18.61 -5.32
CA ALA A 116 1.44 -19.79 -4.44
C ALA A 116 0.03 -20.34 -4.15
N ALA A 117 -0.93 -19.47 -3.88
CA ALA A 117 -2.30 -19.87 -3.59
C ALA A 117 -2.97 -20.52 -4.79
N GLU A 118 -2.84 -19.93 -5.97
CA GLU A 118 -3.45 -20.47 -7.19
C GLU A 118 -2.80 -21.80 -7.63
N ARG A 119 -1.50 -21.95 -7.42
CA ARG A 119 -0.84 -23.24 -7.68
C ARG A 119 -1.39 -24.37 -6.82
N ARG A 120 -1.72 -24.08 -5.58
CA ARG A 120 -2.33 -25.10 -4.69
C ARG A 120 -3.70 -25.54 -5.21
N HIS A 121 -4.49 -24.61 -5.72
CA HIS A 121 -5.80 -24.91 -6.28
C HIS A 121 -5.73 -25.78 -7.53
N VAL A 122 -4.71 -25.59 -8.35
CA VAL A 122 -4.51 -26.38 -9.57
C VAL A 122 -4.11 -27.82 -9.25
N LYS A 123 -3.44 -28.05 -8.11
CA LYS A 123 -2.97 -29.39 -7.71
C LYS A 123 -3.98 -30.19 -6.91
N SER A 124 -5.08 -29.59 -6.46
CA SER A 124 -6.11 -30.28 -5.65
C SER A 124 -7.23 -30.88 -6.49
#